data_43a1273d27991ae8d70fe20da97a0498
#
_entry.id   43a1273d27991ae8d70fe20da97a0498
#
_cell.length_a   1.000
_cell.length_b   1.000
_cell.length_c   1.000
_cell.angle_alpha   90.00
_cell.angle_beta   90.00
_cell.angle_gamma   90.00
#
_symmetry.space_group_name_H-M   'P 1'
#
loop_
_entity.id
_entity.type
_entity.pdbx_description
1 polymer ?
#
loop_
_entity_poly.entity_id
_entity_poly.type
_entity_poly.pdbx_seq_one_letter_code
_entity_poly.pdbx_strand_id
1 'polypeptide(L)'
;MAKKRGKDEEKLNYSAAVRELKVDGPERLYLLWGPEDYLREQYLAQLKKICLPEGEDDFSYKRMDGPGLDPTRLREALDAIPFMSERSFVELRNVDINKLANADECMKLLEDIPDYCTVAFVQSAQFEPDGRLKFVKALRGEAKELKFTQQSQGMLTDWIVRRFAAAGKSIELDAAQRLIFISGDLMSRLIPEIDKIAAYAKGERVTVKDVDAVASHIPEAVIFEMTELISQKKYNSAMSVLAELLSDKNNEPIAMTAMLGLQMRKLYAARLAIEQELGSKYVMDVCAIKYDYIASKLMAAARGFTLPQLIRAVELCGEADYRMKSSGQDARELLKEAVARIAAGESKCTA
;
A
#
# COMPACT_ATOMS: atom_id res chain seq x y z
N MET A 1 23.33 22.84 20.34
CA MET A 1 22.59 21.62 20.03
C MET A 1 21.45 21.93 19.07
N ALA A 2 21.66 21.75 17.76
CA ALA A 2 20.68 22.09 16.72
C ALA A 2 19.80 20.85 16.47
N LYS A 3 18.51 20.94 16.81
CA LYS A 3 17.49 19.98 16.41
C LYS A 3 17.39 19.99 14.87
N LYS A 4 17.87 18.94 14.20
CA LYS A 4 17.48 18.63 12.83
C LYS A 4 15.97 18.35 12.82
N ARG A 5 15.17 19.33 12.42
CA ARG A 5 13.80 19.11 11.96
C ARG A 5 13.90 18.19 10.74
N GLY A 6 13.37 16.97 10.84
CA GLY A 6 13.08 16.15 9.67
C GLY A 6 12.20 16.99 8.74
N LYS A 7 12.55 17.07 7.45
CA LYS A 7 11.65 17.56 6.42
C LYS A 7 10.45 16.60 6.47
N ASP A 8 9.29 17.09 6.91
CA ASP A 8 8.03 16.43 6.63
C ASP A 8 7.98 16.28 5.11
N GLU A 9 7.99 15.04 4.62
CA GLU A 9 7.81 14.76 3.20
C GLU A 9 6.43 15.31 2.83
N GLU A 10 6.41 16.38 2.07
CA GLU A 10 5.18 17.04 1.64
C GLU A 10 4.37 16.04 0.80
N LYS A 11 3.23 15.62 1.32
CA LYS A 11 2.37 14.65 0.63
C LYS A 11 1.89 15.25 -0.68
N LEU A 12 2.08 14.54 -1.78
CA LEU A 12 1.61 14.96 -3.10
C LEU A 12 0.13 15.30 -3.07
N ASN A 13 -0.20 16.56 -3.37
CA ASN A 13 -1.57 16.94 -3.68
C ASN A 13 -1.86 16.59 -5.14
N TYR A 14 -2.46 15.41 -5.35
CA TYR A 14 -2.76 14.89 -6.68
C TYR A 14 -3.55 15.89 -7.55
N SER A 15 -4.58 16.53 -6.99
CA SER A 15 -5.41 17.50 -7.73
C SER A 15 -4.63 18.74 -8.14
N ALA A 16 -3.69 19.20 -7.31
CA ALA A 16 -2.80 20.31 -7.63
C ALA A 16 -1.82 19.90 -8.75
N ALA A 17 -1.22 18.72 -8.68
CA ALA A 17 -0.30 18.22 -9.69
C ALA A 17 -0.98 18.07 -11.07
N VAL A 18 -2.21 17.55 -11.10
CA VAL A 18 -3.00 17.46 -12.36
C VAL A 18 -3.38 18.84 -12.89
N ARG A 19 -3.71 19.79 -12.00
CA ARG A 19 -4.04 21.17 -12.44
C ARG A 19 -2.81 21.87 -13.03
N GLU A 20 -1.65 21.75 -12.36
CA GLU A 20 -0.38 22.28 -12.85
C GLU A 20 -0.05 21.70 -14.22
N LEU A 21 -0.13 20.38 -14.39
CA LEU A 21 0.10 19.72 -15.69
C LEU A 21 -0.81 20.27 -16.80
N LYS A 22 -2.06 20.65 -16.50
CA LYS A 22 -3.00 21.20 -17.49
C LYS A 22 -2.77 22.67 -17.81
N VAL A 23 -2.22 23.43 -16.86
CA VAL A 23 -2.00 24.88 -17.01
C VAL A 23 -0.62 25.16 -17.60
N ASP A 24 0.41 24.52 -17.04
CA ASP A 24 1.81 24.80 -17.37
C ASP A 24 2.33 23.88 -18.49
N GLY A 25 1.59 22.81 -18.80
CA GLY A 25 2.00 21.78 -19.76
C GLY A 25 2.92 20.72 -19.17
N PRO A 26 3.38 19.77 -20.00
CA PRO A 26 4.26 18.70 -19.58
C PRO A 26 5.71 19.17 -19.49
N GLU A 27 6.42 18.70 -18.45
CA GLU A 27 7.87 18.78 -18.34
C GLU A 27 8.56 17.78 -19.28
N ARG A 28 9.87 17.94 -19.50
CA ARG A 28 10.66 17.02 -20.33
C ARG A 28 10.94 15.70 -19.66
N LEU A 29 11.11 15.68 -18.32
CA LEU A 29 11.50 14.49 -17.58
C LEU A 29 10.67 14.32 -16.29
N TYR A 30 10.17 13.12 -16.09
CA TYR A 30 9.39 12.75 -14.89
C TYR A 30 9.98 11.54 -14.18
N LEU A 31 9.89 11.54 -12.85
CA LEU A 31 10.09 10.36 -12.00
C LEU A 31 8.80 10.10 -11.20
N LEU A 32 8.03 9.10 -11.61
CA LEU A 32 6.74 8.72 -11.03
C LEU A 32 6.91 7.44 -10.20
N TRP A 33 6.73 7.52 -8.88
CA TRP A 33 6.94 6.38 -7.99
C TRP A 33 6.05 6.44 -6.75
N GLY A 34 6.01 5.37 -5.96
CA GLY A 34 5.27 5.28 -4.71
C GLY A 34 4.17 4.23 -4.72
N PRO A 35 3.62 3.90 -3.53
CA PRO A 35 2.73 2.75 -3.34
C PRO A 35 1.33 2.93 -3.95
N GLU A 36 0.86 4.17 -4.20
CA GLU A 36 -0.48 4.41 -4.75
C GLU A 36 -0.43 4.36 -6.29
N ASP A 37 -0.45 3.14 -6.81
CA ASP A 37 -0.35 2.84 -8.24
C ASP A 37 -1.55 3.37 -9.05
N TYR A 38 -2.76 3.36 -8.50
CA TYR A 38 -3.93 3.89 -9.19
C TYR A 38 -3.77 5.38 -9.54
N LEU A 39 -3.36 6.21 -8.59
CA LEU A 39 -3.16 7.64 -8.86
C LEU A 39 -1.96 7.88 -9.79
N ARG A 40 -0.91 7.07 -9.69
CA ARG A 40 0.24 7.13 -10.60
C ARG A 40 -0.18 6.84 -12.04
N GLU A 41 -0.94 5.77 -12.28
CA GLU A 41 -1.43 5.42 -13.61
C GLU A 41 -2.44 6.46 -14.15
N GLN A 42 -3.30 7.00 -13.28
CA GLN A 42 -4.21 8.09 -13.68
C GLN A 42 -3.45 9.37 -14.06
N TYR A 43 -2.38 9.72 -13.32
CA TYR A 43 -1.54 10.86 -13.68
C TYR A 43 -0.80 10.62 -15.02
N LEU A 44 -0.23 9.45 -15.19
CA LEU A 44 0.44 9.02 -16.41
C LEU A 44 -0.51 9.08 -17.62
N ALA A 45 -1.75 8.61 -17.45
CA ALA A 45 -2.77 8.69 -18.50
C ALA A 45 -3.12 10.14 -18.88
N GLN A 46 -3.20 11.06 -17.90
CA GLN A 46 -3.39 12.49 -18.19
C GLN A 46 -2.17 13.09 -18.91
N LEU A 47 -0.97 12.74 -18.48
CA LEU A 47 0.29 13.18 -19.08
C LEU A 47 0.37 12.73 -20.56
N LYS A 48 0.12 11.44 -20.81
CA LYS A 48 0.06 10.90 -22.18
C LYS A 48 -0.99 11.60 -23.04
N LYS A 49 -2.19 11.80 -22.51
CA LYS A 49 -3.27 12.48 -23.26
C LYS A 49 -2.91 13.90 -23.67
N ILE A 50 -2.07 14.59 -22.89
CA ILE A 50 -1.60 15.94 -23.24
C ILE A 50 -0.46 15.88 -24.27
N CYS A 51 0.48 14.93 -24.12
CA CYS A 51 1.59 14.77 -25.06
C CYS A 51 1.15 14.18 -26.41
N LEU A 52 0.15 13.28 -26.40
CA LEU A 52 -0.28 12.48 -27.54
C LEU A 52 -1.80 12.62 -27.72
N PRO A 53 -2.32 13.78 -28.12
CA PRO A 53 -3.75 14.03 -28.25
C PRO A 53 -4.42 13.15 -29.32
N GLU A 54 -3.69 12.77 -30.36
CA GLU A 54 -4.15 11.89 -31.45
C GLU A 54 -4.04 10.39 -31.11
N GLY A 55 -3.46 10.05 -29.95
CA GLY A 55 -3.29 8.68 -29.48
C GLY A 55 -1.84 8.18 -29.47
N GLU A 56 -1.66 6.92 -29.07
CA GLU A 56 -0.35 6.27 -28.98
C GLU A 56 -0.04 5.59 -30.33
N ASP A 57 0.71 6.27 -31.20
CA ASP A 57 1.24 5.70 -32.43
C ASP A 57 2.71 5.24 -32.28
N ASP A 58 3.19 4.42 -33.21
CA ASP A 58 4.54 3.85 -33.17
C ASP A 58 5.67 4.88 -33.34
N PHE A 59 5.37 6.07 -33.80
CA PHE A 59 6.38 7.14 -34.02
C PHE A 59 6.48 8.06 -32.80
N SER A 60 5.35 8.44 -32.25
CA SER A 60 5.29 9.43 -31.16
C SER A 60 5.31 8.80 -29.77
N TYR A 61 5.04 7.48 -29.64
CA TYR A 61 5.08 6.76 -28.38
C TYR A 61 6.07 5.61 -28.40
N LYS A 62 6.97 5.60 -27.41
CA LYS A 62 7.90 4.49 -27.17
C LYS A 62 7.82 4.03 -25.73
N ARG A 63 7.72 2.70 -25.53
CA ARG A 63 7.72 2.08 -24.21
C ARG A 63 8.87 1.10 -24.08
N MET A 64 9.61 1.23 -22.98
CA MET A 64 10.63 0.27 -22.55
C MET A 64 10.24 -0.22 -21.16
N ASP A 65 10.25 -1.54 -20.95
CA ASP A 65 9.86 -2.17 -19.69
C ASP A 65 10.93 -3.17 -19.26
N GLY A 66 11.35 -3.10 -18.02
CA GLY A 66 12.36 -3.99 -17.45
C GLY A 66 13.44 -3.28 -16.65
N PRO A 67 14.27 -4.01 -15.90
CA PRO A 67 15.21 -3.44 -14.95
C PRO A 67 16.40 -2.72 -15.60
N GLY A 68 16.72 -3.01 -16.85
CA GLY A 68 17.81 -2.38 -17.61
C GLY A 68 17.32 -1.28 -18.53
N LEU A 69 18.22 -0.37 -18.88
CA LEU A 69 18.01 0.66 -19.89
C LEU A 69 19.22 0.68 -20.85
N ASP A 70 18.96 0.37 -22.12
CA ASP A 70 19.97 0.42 -23.17
C ASP A 70 20.11 1.85 -23.68
N PRO A 71 21.30 2.49 -23.57
CA PRO A 71 21.53 3.85 -24.04
C PRO A 71 21.26 4.03 -25.54
N THR A 72 21.55 3.03 -26.37
CA THR A 72 21.32 3.10 -27.81
C THR A 72 19.82 3.20 -28.11
N ARG A 73 19.02 2.32 -27.51
CA ARG A 73 17.57 2.35 -27.66
C ARG A 73 16.94 3.61 -27.05
N LEU A 74 17.50 4.10 -25.93
CA LEU A 74 17.05 5.36 -25.33
C LEU A 74 17.30 6.52 -26.30
N ARG A 75 18.50 6.62 -26.88
CA ARG A 75 18.84 7.64 -27.89
C ARG A 75 17.88 7.60 -29.07
N GLU A 76 17.68 6.42 -29.67
CA GLU A 76 16.73 6.24 -30.79
C GLU A 76 15.32 6.71 -30.45
N ALA A 77 14.88 6.47 -29.20
CA ALA A 77 13.56 6.90 -28.74
C ALA A 77 13.46 8.42 -28.50
N LEU A 78 14.55 9.06 -28.03
CA LEU A 78 14.60 10.51 -27.83
C LEU A 78 14.70 11.27 -29.17
N ASP A 79 15.46 10.74 -30.12
CA ASP A 79 15.67 11.34 -31.44
C ASP A 79 14.49 11.13 -32.40
N ALA A 80 13.52 10.29 -32.03
CA ALA A 80 12.33 10.02 -32.83
C ALA A 80 11.46 11.28 -32.93
N ILE A 81 11.43 11.90 -34.11
CA ILE A 81 10.61 13.09 -34.39
C ILE A 81 9.13 12.67 -34.46
N PRO A 82 8.23 13.32 -33.71
CA PRO A 82 6.79 13.01 -33.78
C PRO A 82 6.24 13.33 -35.17
N PHE A 83 5.35 12.48 -35.68
CA PHE A 83 4.79 12.64 -37.04
C PHE A 83 3.39 13.20 -37.03
N MET A 84 2.51 12.74 -36.13
CA MET A 84 1.11 13.14 -36.05
C MET A 84 0.79 14.01 -34.83
N SER A 85 1.71 14.18 -33.91
CA SER A 85 1.58 14.93 -32.67
C SER A 85 2.69 15.99 -32.56
N GLU A 86 2.48 17.02 -31.74
CA GLU A 86 3.49 18.05 -31.48
C GLU A 86 4.61 17.54 -30.57
N ARG A 87 4.34 16.43 -29.85
CA ARG A 87 5.29 15.85 -28.88
C ARG A 87 5.43 14.35 -29.07
N SER A 88 6.59 13.81 -28.68
CA SER A 88 6.83 12.40 -28.47
C SER A 88 6.82 12.07 -26.96
N PHE A 89 6.52 10.82 -26.64
CA PHE A 89 6.46 10.35 -25.26
C PHE A 89 7.23 9.04 -25.11
N VAL A 90 8.25 9.03 -24.23
CA VAL A 90 9.04 7.85 -23.89
C VAL A 90 8.69 7.40 -22.48
N GLU A 91 8.11 6.21 -22.38
CA GLU A 91 7.71 5.58 -21.12
C GLU A 91 8.73 4.52 -20.71
N LEU A 92 9.42 4.75 -19.59
CA LEU A 92 10.43 3.87 -19.02
C LEU A 92 9.85 3.21 -17.77
N ARG A 93 9.39 1.96 -17.89
CA ARG A 93 8.77 1.23 -16.78
C ARG A 93 9.74 0.29 -16.09
N ASN A 94 9.66 0.25 -14.78
CA ASN A 94 10.35 -0.72 -13.92
C ASN A 94 11.88 -0.73 -14.11
N VAL A 95 12.46 0.35 -14.62
CA VAL A 95 13.91 0.49 -14.72
C VAL A 95 14.51 0.56 -13.33
N ASP A 96 15.44 -0.34 -12.99
CA ASP A 96 16.12 -0.31 -11.69
C ASP A 96 17.17 0.81 -11.67
N ILE A 97 16.70 2.04 -11.45
CA ILE A 97 17.55 3.25 -11.36
C ILE A 97 18.55 3.20 -10.19
N ASN A 98 18.38 2.26 -9.25
CA ASN A 98 19.33 2.05 -8.16
C ASN A 98 20.53 1.20 -8.61
N LYS A 99 20.40 0.40 -9.69
CA LYS A 99 21.41 -0.55 -10.16
C LYS A 99 21.68 -0.45 -11.66
N LEU A 100 21.46 0.72 -12.25
CA LEU A 100 21.61 0.90 -13.69
C LEU A 100 23.10 0.80 -14.10
N ALA A 101 23.43 -0.17 -14.97
CA ALA A 101 24.80 -0.44 -15.39
C ALA A 101 25.41 0.73 -16.19
N ASN A 102 24.62 1.34 -17.09
CA ASN A 102 25.06 2.42 -18.00
C ASN A 102 24.57 3.80 -17.50
N ALA A 103 24.59 4.01 -16.18
CA ALA A 103 24.01 5.17 -15.54
C ALA A 103 24.54 6.52 -16.05
N ASP A 104 25.87 6.65 -16.22
CA ASP A 104 26.50 7.90 -16.66
C ASP A 104 26.17 8.21 -18.13
N GLU A 105 26.07 7.20 -19.00
CA GLU A 105 25.68 7.38 -20.40
C GLU A 105 24.21 7.74 -20.55
N CYS A 106 23.33 7.02 -19.84
CA CYS A 106 21.90 7.34 -19.80
C CYS A 106 21.65 8.75 -19.26
N MET A 107 22.39 9.17 -18.21
CA MET A 107 22.22 10.51 -17.64
C MET A 107 22.55 11.62 -18.64
N LYS A 108 23.62 11.48 -19.43
CA LYS A 108 23.97 12.45 -20.49
C LYS A 108 22.88 12.61 -21.54
N LEU A 109 22.19 11.49 -21.88
CA LEU A 109 21.04 11.54 -22.80
C LEU A 109 19.82 12.22 -22.18
N LEU A 110 19.60 12.03 -20.87
CA LEU A 110 18.49 12.64 -20.14
C LEU A 110 18.70 14.13 -19.82
N GLU A 111 19.95 14.61 -19.82
CA GLU A 111 20.30 16.03 -19.72
C GLU A 111 19.99 16.81 -21.02
N ASP A 112 19.94 16.11 -22.17
CA ASP A 112 19.72 16.70 -23.51
C ASP A 112 18.44 16.16 -24.18
N ILE A 113 17.35 16.07 -23.43
CA ILE A 113 16.04 15.66 -23.97
C ILE A 113 15.52 16.77 -24.90
N PRO A 114 15.17 16.46 -26.17
CA PRO A 114 14.59 17.43 -27.10
C PRO A 114 13.30 18.08 -26.56
N ASP A 115 13.06 19.35 -26.91
CA ASP A 115 11.88 20.10 -26.41
C ASP A 115 10.53 19.46 -26.81
N TYR A 116 10.52 18.70 -27.89
CA TYR A 116 9.35 17.95 -28.34
C TYR A 116 9.18 16.60 -27.62
N CYS A 117 10.11 16.16 -26.79
CA CYS A 117 10.06 14.84 -26.15
C CYS A 117 9.79 14.95 -24.64
N THR A 118 8.94 14.08 -24.16
CA THR A 118 8.70 13.89 -22.72
C THR A 118 9.06 12.47 -22.32
N VAL A 119 9.91 12.32 -21.30
CA VAL A 119 10.34 11.04 -20.76
C VAL A 119 9.76 10.85 -19.37
N ALA A 120 9.16 9.70 -19.10
CA ALA A 120 8.61 9.36 -17.79
C ALA A 120 9.19 8.03 -17.27
N PHE A 121 9.96 8.08 -16.18
CA PHE A 121 10.27 6.91 -15.38
C PHE A 121 9.04 6.55 -14.53
N VAL A 122 8.49 5.37 -14.72
CA VAL A 122 7.32 4.85 -14.02
C VAL A 122 7.73 3.62 -13.21
N GLN A 123 7.86 3.79 -11.90
CA GLN A 123 8.35 2.74 -11.01
C GLN A 123 7.21 1.88 -10.45
N SER A 124 7.52 0.63 -10.08
CA SER A 124 6.56 -0.24 -9.39
C SER A 124 6.21 0.29 -7.99
N ALA A 125 5.10 -0.19 -7.43
CA ALA A 125 4.61 0.26 -6.12
C ALA A 125 5.58 -0.02 -4.96
N GLN A 126 6.40 -1.07 -5.07
CA GLN A 126 7.39 -1.47 -4.06
C GLN A 126 8.77 -0.83 -4.26
N PHE A 127 8.97 -0.15 -5.39
CA PHE A 127 10.28 0.45 -5.69
C PHE A 127 10.46 1.77 -4.93
N GLU A 128 11.62 1.92 -4.30
CA GLU A 128 12.02 3.16 -3.64
C GLU A 128 13.37 3.63 -4.20
N PRO A 129 13.43 4.84 -4.80
CA PRO A 129 14.67 5.42 -5.31
C PRO A 129 15.66 5.71 -4.18
N ASP A 130 16.86 5.13 -4.22
CA ASP A 130 17.91 5.43 -3.24
C ASP A 130 18.60 6.77 -3.54
N GLY A 131 18.17 7.81 -2.85
CA GLY A 131 18.71 9.17 -3.00
C GLY A 131 20.18 9.34 -2.65
N ARG A 132 20.90 8.31 -2.21
CA ARG A 132 22.37 8.36 -1.99
C ARG A 132 23.15 8.13 -3.28
N LEU A 133 22.55 7.45 -4.25
CA LEU A 133 23.19 7.09 -5.51
C LEU A 133 23.32 8.28 -6.45
N LYS A 134 24.45 8.34 -7.18
CA LYS A 134 24.80 9.46 -8.09
C LYS A 134 23.71 9.66 -9.16
N PHE A 135 23.33 8.57 -9.84
CA PHE A 135 22.30 8.63 -10.89
C PHE A 135 20.95 9.11 -10.36
N VAL A 136 20.49 8.58 -9.22
CA VAL A 136 19.21 8.98 -8.62
C VAL A 136 19.23 10.44 -8.19
N LYS A 137 20.35 10.94 -7.65
CA LYS A 137 20.51 12.38 -7.33
C LYS A 137 20.44 13.26 -8.57
N ALA A 138 21.15 12.88 -9.64
CA ALA A 138 21.13 13.62 -10.89
C ALA A 138 19.73 13.61 -11.52
N LEU A 139 19.10 12.42 -11.60
CA LEU A 139 17.74 12.28 -12.12
C LEU A 139 16.73 13.15 -11.34
N ARG A 140 16.82 13.20 -10.01
CA ARG A 140 15.96 14.06 -9.17
C ARG A 140 16.23 15.55 -9.35
N GLY A 141 17.43 15.92 -9.78
CA GLY A 141 17.78 17.31 -10.09
C GLY A 141 17.13 17.82 -11.37
N GLU A 142 16.94 16.94 -12.35
CA GLU A 142 16.41 17.27 -13.69
C GLU A 142 14.93 16.93 -13.85
N ALA A 143 14.45 15.88 -13.14
CA ALA A 143 13.10 15.38 -13.29
C ALA A 143 12.11 16.05 -12.34
N LYS A 144 10.88 16.26 -12.82
CA LYS A 144 9.73 16.48 -11.94
C LYS A 144 9.41 15.18 -11.20
N GLU A 145 9.83 15.11 -9.95
CA GLU A 145 9.57 13.95 -9.09
C GLU A 145 8.18 14.01 -8.46
N LEU A 146 7.37 12.96 -8.65
CA LEU A 146 6.05 12.81 -8.03
C LEU A 146 5.99 11.48 -7.27
N LYS A 147 5.88 11.57 -5.93
CA LYS A 147 5.72 10.43 -5.03
C LYS A 147 4.23 10.21 -4.73
N PHE A 148 3.65 9.16 -5.28
CA PHE A 148 2.24 8.80 -5.07
C PHE A 148 2.08 8.00 -3.78
N THR A 149 1.71 8.69 -2.71
CA THR A 149 1.52 8.11 -1.38
C THR A 149 0.08 7.70 -1.13
N GLN A 150 -0.11 6.73 -0.23
CA GLN A 150 -1.44 6.35 0.24
C GLN A 150 -2.21 7.56 0.77
N GLN A 151 -3.50 7.61 0.44
CA GLN A 151 -4.36 8.72 0.80
C GLN A 151 -4.69 8.73 2.30
N SER A 152 -5.07 9.90 2.83
CA SER A 152 -5.62 9.98 4.19
C SER A 152 -7.00 9.31 4.24
N GLN A 153 -7.45 8.93 5.45
CA GLN A 153 -8.78 8.31 5.63
C GLN A 153 -9.90 9.17 5.05
N GLY A 154 -9.90 10.47 5.33
CA GLY A 154 -10.92 11.38 4.82
C GLY A 154 -10.95 11.41 3.30
N MET A 155 -9.78 11.62 2.66
CA MET A 155 -9.68 11.63 1.19
C MET A 155 -10.10 10.31 0.56
N LEU A 156 -9.72 9.18 1.18
CA LEU A 156 -10.08 7.84 0.68
C LEU A 156 -11.57 7.57 0.86
N THR A 157 -12.14 7.94 2.00
CA THR A 157 -13.59 7.83 2.25
C THR A 157 -14.40 8.69 1.27
N ASP A 158 -14.01 9.95 1.06
CA ASP A 158 -14.66 10.84 0.10
C ASP A 158 -14.58 10.29 -1.34
N TRP A 159 -13.44 9.67 -1.68
CA TRP A 159 -13.28 9.03 -2.98
C TRP A 159 -14.17 7.80 -3.12
N ILE A 160 -14.28 6.95 -2.10
CA ILE A 160 -15.18 5.78 -2.08
C ILE A 160 -16.63 6.24 -2.28
N VAL A 161 -17.07 7.25 -1.52
CA VAL A 161 -18.43 7.82 -1.64
C VAL A 161 -18.71 8.29 -3.05
N ARG A 162 -17.79 9.06 -3.66
CA ARG A 162 -17.93 9.51 -5.05
C ARG A 162 -18.00 8.36 -6.05
N ARG A 163 -17.24 7.30 -5.82
CA ARG A 163 -17.22 6.15 -6.73
C ARG A 163 -18.52 5.34 -6.64
N PHE A 164 -19.07 5.14 -5.43
CA PHE A 164 -20.41 4.55 -5.28
C PHE A 164 -21.49 5.44 -5.92
N ALA A 165 -21.40 6.76 -5.77
CA ALA A 165 -22.34 7.69 -6.42
C ALA A 165 -22.29 7.58 -7.94
N ALA A 166 -21.11 7.42 -8.53
CA ALA A 166 -20.96 7.18 -9.97
C ALA A 166 -21.57 5.84 -10.43
N ALA A 167 -21.67 4.85 -9.53
CA ALA A 167 -22.38 3.59 -9.75
C ALA A 167 -23.88 3.66 -9.42
N GLY A 168 -24.45 4.84 -9.15
CA GLY A 168 -25.86 5.03 -8.79
C GLY A 168 -26.21 4.57 -7.37
N LYS A 169 -25.24 4.47 -6.47
CA LYS A 169 -25.41 4.03 -5.08
C LYS A 169 -24.91 5.10 -4.09
N SER A 170 -25.42 5.06 -2.88
CA SER A 170 -24.85 5.74 -1.71
C SER A 170 -24.21 4.70 -0.78
N ILE A 171 -23.23 5.10 0.01
CA ILE A 171 -22.61 4.22 1.02
C ILE A 171 -22.62 4.92 2.38
N GLU A 172 -22.90 4.16 3.45
CA GLU A 172 -22.80 4.64 4.83
C GLU A 172 -21.32 4.84 5.22
N LEU A 173 -21.06 5.81 6.10
CA LEU A 173 -19.70 6.14 6.51
C LEU A 173 -18.99 4.95 7.18
N ASP A 174 -19.68 4.24 8.04
CA ASP A 174 -19.19 3.04 8.72
C ASP A 174 -18.95 1.87 7.74
N ALA A 175 -19.78 1.74 6.70
CA ALA A 175 -19.58 0.78 5.62
C ALA A 175 -18.32 1.13 4.79
N ALA A 176 -18.07 2.39 4.49
CA ALA A 176 -16.87 2.83 3.81
C ALA A 176 -15.59 2.58 4.67
N GLN A 177 -15.67 2.85 5.97
CA GLN A 177 -14.58 2.56 6.92
C GLN A 177 -14.35 1.04 7.06
N ARG A 178 -15.43 0.26 7.08
CA ARG A 178 -15.35 -1.21 7.11
C ARG A 178 -14.66 -1.74 5.85
N LEU A 179 -15.03 -1.22 4.68
CA LEU A 179 -14.40 -1.60 3.41
C LEU A 179 -12.89 -1.34 3.42
N ILE A 180 -12.46 -0.15 3.84
CA ILE A 180 -11.04 0.18 3.97
C ILE A 180 -10.34 -0.79 4.94
N PHE A 181 -10.99 -1.13 6.05
CA PHE A 181 -10.40 -2.03 7.04
C PHE A 181 -10.19 -3.45 6.51
N ILE A 182 -11.17 -4.02 5.79
CA ILE A 182 -11.11 -5.42 5.36
C ILE A 182 -10.38 -5.62 4.03
N SER A 183 -10.42 -4.65 3.12
CA SER A 183 -9.83 -4.76 1.78
C SER A 183 -8.53 -3.96 1.61
N GLY A 184 -8.14 -3.18 2.63
CA GLY A 184 -6.94 -2.34 2.61
C GLY A 184 -7.20 -0.93 2.10
N ASP A 185 -6.14 -0.10 2.13
CA ASP A 185 -6.22 1.34 1.88
C ASP A 185 -5.62 1.77 0.51
N LEU A 186 -5.32 0.82 -0.38
CA LEU A 186 -4.90 1.12 -1.75
C LEU A 186 -6.11 1.22 -2.68
N MET A 187 -6.19 2.31 -3.43
CA MET A 187 -7.32 2.57 -4.33
C MET A 187 -7.49 1.49 -5.40
N SER A 188 -6.38 0.94 -5.93
CA SER A 188 -6.40 -0.16 -6.90
C SER A 188 -7.06 -1.44 -6.37
N ARG A 189 -6.95 -1.71 -5.06
CA ARG A 189 -7.63 -2.85 -4.41
C ARG A 189 -9.10 -2.55 -4.15
N LEU A 190 -9.43 -1.31 -3.80
CA LEU A 190 -10.79 -0.90 -3.49
C LEU A 190 -11.70 -0.83 -4.72
N ILE A 191 -11.17 -0.55 -5.91
CA ILE A 191 -11.96 -0.44 -7.15
C ILE A 191 -12.79 -1.71 -7.41
N PRO A 192 -12.19 -2.91 -7.54
CA PRO A 192 -12.97 -4.12 -7.81
C PRO A 192 -13.91 -4.47 -6.66
N GLU A 193 -13.57 -4.13 -5.41
CA GLU A 193 -14.45 -4.35 -4.27
C GLU A 193 -15.68 -3.43 -4.34
N ILE A 194 -15.50 -2.15 -4.65
CA ILE A 194 -16.61 -1.20 -4.84
C ILE A 194 -17.54 -1.68 -5.96
N ASP A 195 -16.98 -2.09 -7.09
CA ASP A 195 -17.76 -2.56 -8.25
C ASP A 195 -18.58 -3.82 -7.90
N LYS A 196 -17.99 -4.79 -7.16
CA LYS A 196 -18.69 -5.98 -6.66
C LYS A 196 -19.80 -5.63 -5.69
N ILE A 197 -19.52 -4.78 -4.71
CA ILE A 197 -20.50 -4.38 -3.67
C ILE A 197 -21.65 -3.60 -4.32
N ALA A 198 -21.36 -2.68 -5.24
CA ALA A 198 -22.38 -1.91 -5.94
C ALA A 198 -23.31 -2.80 -6.77
N ALA A 199 -22.76 -3.85 -7.38
CA ALA A 199 -23.55 -4.84 -8.12
C ALA A 199 -24.39 -5.76 -7.20
N TYR A 200 -23.86 -6.10 -6.03
CA TYR A 200 -24.52 -6.99 -5.06
C TYR A 200 -25.68 -6.31 -4.30
N ALA A 201 -25.48 -5.08 -3.85
CA ALA A 201 -26.43 -4.35 -3.03
C ALA A 201 -27.75 -4.13 -3.77
N LYS A 202 -28.86 -4.69 -3.24
CA LYS A 202 -30.19 -4.58 -3.87
C LYS A 202 -30.80 -3.18 -3.74
N GLY A 203 -30.49 -2.45 -2.66
CA GLY A 203 -30.96 -1.10 -2.40
C GLY A 203 -30.05 -0.02 -3.00
N GLU A 204 -30.48 1.23 -2.94
CA GLU A 204 -29.65 2.38 -3.32
C GLU A 204 -28.58 2.70 -2.29
N ARG A 205 -28.76 2.26 -1.04
CA ARG A 205 -27.87 2.51 0.09
C ARG A 205 -27.09 1.27 0.47
N VAL A 206 -25.78 1.35 0.41
CA VAL A 206 -24.84 0.28 0.80
C VAL A 206 -24.55 0.37 2.29
N THR A 207 -24.70 -0.76 2.99
CA THR A 207 -24.51 -0.90 4.43
C THR A 207 -23.28 -1.77 4.74
N VAL A 208 -22.87 -1.82 6.02
CA VAL A 208 -21.81 -2.74 6.51
C VAL A 208 -22.13 -4.20 6.14
N LYS A 209 -23.40 -4.61 6.18
CA LYS A 209 -23.79 -5.97 5.83
C LYS A 209 -23.52 -6.32 4.37
N ASP A 210 -23.72 -5.36 3.46
CA ASP A 210 -23.43 -5.56 2.04
C ASP A 210 -21.93 -5.68 1.81
N VAL A 211 -21.13 -4.88 2.52
CA VAL A 211 -19.66 -4.95 2.50
C VAL A 211 -19.17 -6.31 3.02
N ASP A 212 -19.62 -6.72 4.21
CA ASP A 212 -19.20 -7.99 4.83
C ASP A 212 -19.63 -9.23 4.02
N ALA A 213 -20.69 -9.12 3.21
CA ALA A 213 -21.18 -10.23 2.39
C ALA A 213 -20.33 -10.51 1.15
N VAL A 214 -19.58 -9.50 0.63
CA VAL A 214 -18.99 -9.58 -0.72
C VAL A 214 -17.51 -9.22 -0.75
N ALA A 215 -17.08 -8.29 0.12
CA ALA A 215 -15.73 -7.76 0.06
C ALA A 215 -14.68 -8.81 0.44
N SER A 216 -13.60 -8.85 -0.32
CA SER A 216 -12.46 -9.71 -0.04
C SER A 216 -11.65 -9.17 1.12
N HIS A 217 -11.25 -10.06 2.03
CA HIS A 217 -10.46 -9.69 3.21
C HIS A 217 -8.98 -9.83 2.94
N ILE A 218 -8.19 -8.81 3.29
CA ILE A 218 -6.74 -8.93 3.32
C ILE A 218 -6.30 -9.75 4.54
N PRO A 219 -5.16 -10.47 4.48
CA PRO A 219 -4.68 -11.30 5.57
C PRO A 219 -4.58 -10.57 6.91
N GLU A 220 -4.18 -9.30 6.92
CA GLU A 220 -4.09 -8.48 8.12
C GLU A 220 -5.46 -8.28 8.80
N ALA A 221 -6.51 -8.11 8.01
CA ALA A 221 -7.87 -7.97 8.53
C ALA A 221 -8.38 -9.30 9.12
N VAL A 222 -8.09 -10.41 8.46
CA VAL A 222 -8.42 -11.77 8.95
C VAL A 222 -7.71 -12.07 10.26
N ILE A 223 -6.42 -11.75 10.39
CA ILE A 223 -5.65 -11.91 11.62
C ILE A 223 -6.22 -11.02 12.74
N PHE A 224 -6.61 -9.79 12.41
CA PHE A 224 -7.27 -8.91 13.37
C PHE A 224 -8.58 -9.53 13.89
N GLU A 225 -9.46 -9.99 13.00
CA GLU A 225 -10.73 -10.64 13.36
C GLU A 225 -10.52 -11.92 14.17
N MET A 226 -9.54 -12.73 13.79
CA MET A 226 -9.16 -13.92 14.58
C MET A 226 -8.74 -13.54 16.01
N THR A 227 -7.92 -12.51 16.18
CA THR A 227 -7.50 -12.07 17.52
C THR A 227 -8.65 -11.44 18.32
N GLU A 228 -9.58 -10.78 17.66
CA GLU A 228 -10.83 -10.29 18.28
C GLU A 228 -11.69 -11.46 18.78
N LEU A 229 -11.86 -12.52 18.00
CA LEU A 229 -12.55 -13.74 18.41
C LEU A 229 -11.88 -14.39 19.64
N ILE A 230 -10.54 -14.44 19.67
CA ILE A 230 -9.80 -14.93 20.83
C ILE A 230 -10.09 -14.06 22.07
N SER A 231 -10.08 -12.73 21.92
CA SER A 231 -10.39 -11.80 23.01
C SER A 231 -11.79 -11.99 23.59
N GLN A 232 -12.73 -12.42 22.75
CA GLN A 232 -14.12 -12.76 23.10
C GLN A 232 -14.29 -14.21 23.60
N LYS A 233 -13.20 -14.99 23.71
CA LYS A 233 -13.21 -16.42 24.08
C LYS A 233 -13.97 -17.33 23.10
N LYS A 234 -14.11 -16.90 21.84
CA LYS A 234 -14.74 -17.67 20.75
C LYS A 234 -13.69 -18.50 20.01
N TYR A 235 -13.04 -19.41 20.71
CA TYR A 235 -11.85 -20.12 20.23
C TYR A 235 -12.10 -20.98 18.99
N ASN A 236 -13.25 -21.69 18.93
CA ASN A 236 -13.59 -22.51 17.77
C ASN A 236 -13.72 -21.66 16.50
N SER A 237 -14.39 -20.50 16.60
CA SER A 237 -14.51 -19.57 15.48
C SER A 237 -13.15 -19.01 15.05
N ALA A 238 -12.27 -18.69 16.00
CA ALA A 238 -10.92 -18.22 15.71
C ALA A 238 -10.10 -19.27 14.94
N MET A 239 -10.20 -20.56 15.35
CA MET A 239 -9.52 -21.66 14.67
C MET A 239 -10.09 -21.93 13.28
N SER A 240 -11.40 -21.75 13.07
CA SER A 240 -12.02 -21.85 11.73
C SER A 240 -11.49 -20.75 10.80
N VAL A 241 -11.39 -19.52 11.28
CA VAL A 241 -10.82 -18.38 10.53
C VAL A 241 -9.34 -18.66 10.17
N LEU A 242 -8.56 -19.22 11.09
CA LEU A 242 -7.17 -19.61 10.80
C LEU A 242 -7.11 -20.70 9.73
N ALA A 243 -7.97 -21.71 9.80
CA ALA A 243 -8.02 -22.80 8.82
C ALA A 243 -8.35 -22.27 7.43
N GLU A 244 -9.31 -21.35 7.31
CA GLU A 244 -9.65 -20.68 6.06
C GLU A 244 -8.48 -19.85 5.52
N LEU A 245 -7.84 -19.03 6.36
CA LEU A 245 -6.65 -18.24 5.99
C LEU A 245 -5.53 -19.12 5.43
N LEU A 246 -5.28 -20.29 6.04
CA LEU A 246 -4.27 -21.25 5.62
C LEU A 246 -4.69 -22.09 4.41
N SER A 247 -5.95 -22.10 4.01
CA SER A 247 -6.41 -22.82 2.82
C SER A 247 -5.96 -22.15 1.52
N ASP A 248 -5.78 -20.83 1.54
CA ASP A 248 -5.23 -20.08 0.43
C ASP A 248 -3.72 -20.33 0.31
N LYS A 249 -3.29 -20.86 -0.84
CA LYS A 249 -1.88 -21.18 -1.11
C LYS A 249 -0.98 -19.94 -1.22
N ASN A 250 -1.56 -18.78 -1.47
CA ASN A 250 -0.83 -17.51 -1.52
C ASN A 250 -0.46 -16.97 -0.12
N ASN A 251 -1.08 -17.50 0.92
CA ASN A 251 -0.80 -17.11 2.30
C ASN A 251 0.37 -17.93 2.87
N GLU A 252 1.57 -17.35 2.82
CA GLU A 252 2.78 -17.96 3.35
C GLU A 252 2.76 -17.97 4.89
N PRO A 253 2.85 -19.13 5.57
CA PRO A 253 2.73 -19.24 7.03
C PRO A 253 3.75 -18.38 7.80
N ILE A 254 4.97 -18.20 7.27
CA ILE A 254 6.00 -17.35 7.88
C ILE A 254 5.54 -15.89 7.88
N ALA A 255 4.98 -15.39 6.75
CA ALA A 255 4.44 -14.05 6.67
C ALA A 255 3.24 -13.87 7.61
N MET A 256 2.34 -14.86 7.69
CA MET A 256 1.20 -14.84 8.61
C MET A 256 1.65 -14.79 10.08
N THR A 257 2.71 -15.54 10.44
CA THR A 257 3.29 -15.52 11.80
C THR A 257 3.87 -14.15 12.14
N ALA A 258 4.54 -13.50 11.18
CA ALA A 258 5.06 -12.14 11.36
C ALA A 258 3.93 -11.12 11.57
N MET A 259 2.84 -11.22 10.78
CA MET A 259 1.65 -10.37 10.91
C MET A 259 0.94 -10.60 12.25
N LEU A 260 0.80 -11.86 12.69
CA LEU A 260 0.25 -12.19 14.00
C LEU A 260 1.10 -11.60 15.12
N GLY A 261 2.42 -11.74 15.06
CA GLY A 261 3.35 -11.14 16.02
C GLY A 261 3.25 -9.61 16.09
N LEU A 262 3.07 -8.95 14.92
CA LEU A 262 2.80 -7.52 14.88
C LEU A 262 1.46 -7.17 15.53
N GLN A 263 0.41 -7.94 15.26
CA GLN A 263 -0.91 -7.74 15.85
C GLN A 263 -0.87 -7.91 17.39
N MET A 264 -0.18 -8.92 17.91
CA MET A 264 0.01 -9.10 19.37
C MET A 264 0.75 -7.93 20.01
N ARG A 265 1.78 -7.37 19.35
CA ARG A 265 2.47 -6.16 19.84
C ARG A 265 1.55 -4.94 19.85
N LYS A 266 0.69 -4.77 18.83
CA LYS A 266 -0.29 -3.68 18.79
C LYS A 266 -1.33 -3.84 19.91
N LEU A 267 -1.83 -5.05 20.16
CA LEU A 267 -2.74 -5.34 21.29
C LEU A 267 -2.06 -5.08 22.65
N TYR A 268 -0.79 -5.43 22.80
CA TYR A 268 -0.01 -5.12 23.99
C TYR A 268 0.11 -3.61 24.23
N ALA A 269 0.48 -2.84 23.20
CA ALA A 269 0.54 -1.38 23.30
C ALA A 269 -0.84 -0.75 23.62
N ALA A 270 -1.91 -1.26 23.01
CA ALA A 270 -3.26 -0.82 23.29
C ALA A 270 -3.70 -1.15 24.73
N ARG A 271 -3.31 -2.33 25.26
CA ARG A 271 -3.59 -2.73 26.65
C ARG A 271 -2.84 -1.86 27.64
N LEU A 272 -1.57 -1.56 27.40
CA LEU A 272 -0.79 -0.59 28.20
C LEU A 272 -1.44 0.79 28.20
N ALA A 273 -1.87 1.26 27.04
CA ALA A 273 -2.54 2.54 26.92
C ALA A 273 -3.84 2.59 27.76
N ILE A 274 -4.62 1.49 27.77
CA ILE A 274 -5.83 1.38 28.61
C ILE A 274 -5.48 1.46 30.10
N GLU A 275 -4.45 0.74 30.58
CA GLU A 275 -4.03 0.74 31.98
C GLU A 275 -3.45 2.07 32.45
N GLN A 276 -2.92 2.86 31.51
CA GLN A 276 -2.39 4.20 31.77
C GLN A 276 -3.39 5.32 31.44
N GLU A 277 -4.65 4.97 31.14
CA GLU A 277 -5.73 5.90 30.79
C GLU A 277 -5.41 6.79 29.58
N LEU A 278 -4.59 6.28 28.64
CA LEU A 278 -4.25 6.97 27.40
C LEU A 278 -5.29 6.70 26.31
N GLY A 279 -5.56 7.72 25.50
CA GLY A 279 -6.58 7.64 24.44
C GLY A 279 -6.12 6.95 23.16
N SER A 280 -7.06 6.79 22.19
CA SER A 280 -6.82 6.19 20.88
C SER A 280 -5.70 6.87 20.10
N LYS A 281 -5.55 8.18 20.24
CA LYS A 281 -4.47 8.94 19.59
C LYS A 281 -3.07 8.42 19.95
N TYR A 282 -2.83 8.10 21.22
CA TYR A 282 -1.56 7.51 21.64
C TYR A 282 -1.33 6.15 20.97
N VAL A 283 -2.37 5.32 20.90
CA VAL A 283 -2.31 4.01 20.23
C VAL A 283 -2.04 4.17 18.73
N MET A 284 -2.66 5.16 18.09
CA MET A 284 -2.40 5.48 16.68
C MET A 284 -0.94 5.83 16.45
N ASP A 285 -0.37 6.70 17.28
CA ASP A 285 1.01 7.15 17.14
C ASP A 285 2.02 6.02 17.38
N VAL A 286 1.84 5.23 18.46
CA VAL A 286 2.76 4.14 18.82
C VAL A 286 2.67 2.95 17.88
N CYS A 287 1.46 2.61 17.43
CA CYS A 287 1.23 1.47 16.53
C CYS A 287 1.27 1.83 15.05
N ALA A 288 1.58 3.09 14.69
CA ALA A 288 1.55 3.62 13.33
C ALA A 288 0.20 3.33 12.63
N ILE A 289 -0.91 3.46 13.38
CA ILE A 289 -2.27 3.28 12.86
C ILE A 289 -2.76 4.62 12.31
N LYS A 290 -3.15 4.64 11.04
CA LYS A 290 -3.61 5.85 10.37
C LYS A 290 -5.06 6.22 10.69
N TYR A 291 -5.87 5.25 11.15
CA TYR A 291 -7.32 5.35 11.24
C TYR A 291 -7.82 5.16 12.67
N ASP A 292 -8.51 6.16 13.22
CA ASP A 292 -9.04 6.13 14.59
C ASP A 292 -10.03 4.97 14.81
N TYR A 293 -10.83 4.65 13.80
CA TYR A 293 -11.71 3.47 13.81
C TYR A 293 -10.96 2.16 14.10
N ILE A 294 -9.78 1.97 13.48
CA ILE A 294 -8.94 0.77 13.70
C ILE A 294 -8.35 0.79 15.11
N ALA A 295 -7.87 1.95 15.57
CA ALA A 295 -7.33 2.10 16.92
C ALA A 295 -8.40 1.82 17.99
N SER A 296 -9.61 2.32 17.80
CA SER A 296 -10.76 2.06 18.70
C SER A 296 -11.12 0.59 18.75
N LYS A 297 -11.18 -0.11 17.62
CA LYS A 297 -11.38 -1.56 17.56
C LYS A 297 -10.25 -2.34 18.25
N LEU A 298 -9.00 -1.93 18.04
CA LEU A 298 -7.83 -2.54 18.67
C LEU A 298 -7.89 -2.40 20.19
N MET A 299 -8.24 -1.22 20.70
CA MET A 299 -8.42 -1.00 22.14
C MET A 299 -9.57 -1.85 22.71
N ALA A 300 -10.68 -1.98 21.98
CA ALA A 300 -11.77 -2.83 22.38
C ALA A 300 -11.34 -4.31 22.51
N ALA A 301 -10.63 -4.83 21.51
CA ALA A 301 -10.09 -6.20 21.54
C ALA A 301 -9.06 -6.40 22.66
N ALA A 302 -8.20 -5.41 22.90
CA ALA A 302 -7.16 -5.47 23.94
C ALA A 302 -7.71 -5.62 25.37
N ARG A 303 -8.95 -5.21 25.64
CA ARG A 303 -9.62 -5.40 26.92
C ARG A 303 -9.85 -6.87 27.28
N GLY A 304 -9.94 -7.76 26.29
CA GLY A 304 -10.10 -9.18 26.47
C GLY A 304 -8.85 -9.95 26.85
N PHE A 305 -7.68 -9.25 26.90
CA PHE A 305 -6.40 -9.84 27.26
C PHE A 305 -5.81 -9.18 28.51
N THR A 306 -4.99 -9.93 29.24
CA THR A 306 -4.09 -9.38 30.27
C THR A 306 -2.70 -9.08 29.67
N LEU A 307 -1.93 -8.19 30.32
CA LEU A 307 -0.56 -7.90 29.87
C LEU A 307 0.33 -9.16 29.83
N PRO A 308 0.34 -10.06 30.87
CA PRO A 308 1.13 -11.29 30.81
C PRO A 308 0.76 -12.19 29.64
N GLN A 309 -0.54 -12.31 29.30
CA GLN A 309 -0.99 -13.08 28.13
C GLN A 309 -0.45 -12.49 26.83
N LEU A 310 -0.48 -11.17 26.67
CA LEU A 310 0.02 -10.52 25.46
C LEU A 310 1.55 -10.59 25.32
N ILE A 311 2.29 -10.49 26.43
CA ILE A 311 3.74 -10.72 26.45
C ILE A 311 4.03 -12.15 25.96
N ARG A 312 3.34 -13.14 26.55
CA ARG A 312 3.52 -14.54 26.15
C ARG A 312 3.11 -14.79 24.70
N ALA A 313 2.05 -14.16 24.22
CA ALA A 313 1.62 -14.27 22.84
C ALA A 313 2.68 -13.77 21.85
N VAL A 314 3.36 -12.66 22.17
CA VAL A 314 4.48 -12.14 21.35
C VAL A 314 5.66 -13.12 21.36
N GLU A 315 6.00 -13.70 22.52
CA GLU A 315 7.05 -14.73 22.62
C GLU A 315 6.71 -15.96 21.78
N LEU A 316 5.45 -16.46 21.86
CA LEU A 316 4.99 -17.62 21.09
C LEU A 316 5.09 -17.39 19.57
N CYS A 317 4.78 -16.18 19.10
CA CYS A 317 4.98 -15.84 17.69
C CYS A 317 6.47 -15.86 17.31
N GLY A 318 7.37 -15.37 18.18
CA GLY A 318 8.81 -15.42 17.97
C GLY A 318 9.37 -16.85 18.00
N GLU A 319 8.90 -17.71 18.92
CA GLU A 319 9.25 -19.12 18.98
C GLU A 319 8.82 -19.86 17.70
N ALA A 320 7.59 -19.60 17.20
CA ALA A 320 7.09 -20.19 15.98
C ALA A 320 7.91 -19.75 14.76
N ASP A 321 8.18 -18.46 14.61
CA ASP A 321 9.00 -17.91 13.51
C ASP A 321 10.40 -18.52 13.50
N TYR A 322 11.04 -18.62 14.65
CA TYR A 322 12.36 -19.26 14.77
C TYR A 322 12.31 -20.73 14.36
N ARG A 323 11.32 -21.52 14.86
CA ARG A 323 11.18 -22.94 14.52
C ARG A 323 10.89 -23.14 13.02
N MET A 324 10.06 -22.31 12.40
CA MET A 324 9.78 -22.35 10.96
C MET A 324 11.04 -22.19 10.12
N LYS A 325 11.97 -21.34 10.57
CA LYS A 325 13.22 -21.04 9.84
C LYS A 325 14.35 -22.02 10.12
N SER A 326 14.32 -22.73 11.27
CA SER A 326 15.47 -23.50 11.74
C SER A 326 15.24 -25.01 11.88
N SER A 327 13.99 -25.51 11.89
CA SER A 327 13.73 -26.88 12.28
C SER A 327 13.21 -27.81 11.17
N GLY A 328 12.89 -27.32 9.99
CA GLY A 328 12.28 -28.12 8.92
C GLY A 328 10.88 -28.67 9.23
N GLN A 329 10.27 -28.25 10.35
CA GLN A 329 8.89 -28.61 10.71
C GLN A 329 7.89 -27.91 9.78
N ASP A 330 6.69 -28.48 9.64
CA ASP A 330 5.63 -27.87 8.84
C ASP A 330 5.23 -26.50 9.42
N ALA A 331 5.47 -25.45 8.66
CA ALA A 331 5.21 -24.08 9.07
C ALA A 331 3.72 -23.81 9.35
N ARG A 332 2.80 -24.51 8.67
CA ARG A 332 1.36 -24.39 8.91
C ARG A 332 0.98 -24.97 10.28
N GLU A 333 1.55 -26.11 10.65
CA GLU A 333 1.29 -26.73 11.93
C GLU A 333 1.90 -25.89 13.08
N LEU A 334 3.08 -25.32 12.90
CA LEU A 334 3.69 -24.40 13.87
C LEU A 334 2.83 -23.13 14.10
N LEU A 335 2.22 -22.58 13.05
CA LEU A 335 1.32 -21.43 13.20
C LEU A 335 0.03 -21.83 13.95
N LYS A 336 -0.57 -22.99 13.62
CA LYS A 336 -1.74 -23.51 14.33
C LYS A 336 -1.43 -23.74 15.81
N GLU A 337 -0.27 -24.34 16.14
CA GLU A 337 0.20 -24.54 17.51
C GLU A 337 0.31 -23.19 18.25
N ALA A 338 0.96 -22.19 17.64
CA ALA A 338 1.12 -20.87 18.24
C ALA A 338 -0.24 -20.20 18.54
N VAL A 339 -1.18 -20.21 17.58
CA VAL A 339 -2.51 -19.64 17.77
C VAL A 339 -3.31 -20.39 18.85
N ALA A 340 -3.23 -21.72 18.88
CA ALA A 340 -3.91 -22.52 19.90
C ALA A 340 -3.39 -22.21 21.32
N ARG A 341 -2.07 -22.06 21.48
CA ARG A 341 -1.45 -21.69 22.77
C ARG A 341 -1.80 -20.27 23.19
N ILE A 342 -1.84 -19.33 22.26
CA ILE A 342 -2.32 -17.95 22.50
C ILE A 342 -3.79 -17.98 22.95
N ALA A 343 -4.64 -18.73 22.26
CA ALA A 343 -6.07 -18.87 22.59
C ALA A 343 -6.28 -19.53 23.96
N ALA A 344 -5.45 -20.50 24.33
CA ALA A 344 -5.48 -21.13 25.66
C ALA A 344 -5.06 -20.17 26.79
N GLY A 345 -4.58 -18.97 26.46
CA GLY A 345 -4.15 -18.00 27.46
C GLY A 345 -2.89 -18.40 28.22
N GLU A 346 -2.00 -19.17 27.55
CA GLU A 346 -0.75 -19.61 28.16
C GLU A 346 0.02 -18.41 28.69
N SER A 347 0.18 -18.35 30.01
CA SER A 347 1.05 -17.39 30.70
C SER A 347 2.26 -18.14 31.24
N LYS A 348 3.44 -17.54 31.21
CA LYS A 348 4.55 -18.14 31.95
C LYS A 348 4.12 -18.25 33.43
N CYS A 349 4.09 -19.47 33.98
CA CYS A 349 4.14 -19.62 35.42
C CYS A 349 5.43 -18.91 35.86
N THR A 350 5.29 -17.79 36.57
CA THR A 350 6.41 -17.25 37.36
C THR A 350 6.77 -18.34 38.38
N ALA A 351 7.87 -19.04 38.12
CA ALA A 351 8.50 -19.91 39.11
C ALA A 351 9.18 -19.05 40.17
#